data_70ce5883499dfba092a599d11a2d7750
#
_entry.id   70ce5883499dfba092a599d11a2d7750
#
_cell.length_a   1.000
_cell.length_b   1.000
_cell.length_c   1.000
_cell.angle_alpha   90.00
_cell.angle_beta   90.00
_cell.angle_gamma   90.00
#
_symmetry.space_group_name_H-M   'P 1'
#
loop_
_entity.id
_entity.type
_entity.pdbx_description
1 polymer ?
#
loop_
_entity_poly.entity_id
_entity_poly.type
_entity_poly.pdbx_seq_one_letter_code
_entity_poly.pdbx_strand_id
1 'polypeptide(L)'
;MPEMEINIMKVLIFTTRQLCYNSGYYFAHRIGEEIEKLGIECEYCEIPENAIPSAGIQIAQPAIENAGKSVDEEAEKMLESYIGKEYLAILDFNSKLPRLILDDESYYLDSIDAPFYNFILDHPLYHHSTLDCKLKNYYAFSIDENHCKYIQNFYPHIKAVYQVALGAENVISLENLQEKKKSILIMGTYRNPDIYMKQILSLIHI
;
A
#
# COMPACT_ATOMS: atom_id res chain seq x y z
N MET A 1 -35.02 19.18 -21.19
CA MET A 1 -33.62 19.53 -20.84
C MET A 1 -32.97 18.23 -20.48
N PRO A 2 -31.88 17.81 -21.11
CA PRO A 2 -31.13 16.64 -20.62
C PRO A 2 -30.63 16.97 -19.22
N GLU A 3 -30.91 16.12 -18.26
CA GLU A 3 -30.28 16.14 -16.95
C GLU A 3 -28.77 16.01 -17.20
N MET A 4 -28.01 17.03 -16.84
CA MET A 4 -26.58 16.89 -16.76
C MET A 4 -26.31 15.90 -15.62
N GLU A 5 -25.94 14.67 -15.95
CA GLU A 5 -25.31 13.77 -14.97
C GLU A 5 -24.08 14.51 -14.45
N ILE A 6 -24.15 14.95 -13.22
CA ILE A 6 -23.00 15.45 -12.50
C ILE A 6 -22.14 14.20 -12.28
N ASN A 7 -21.11 14.05 -13.11
CA ASN A 7 -20.13 13.00 -12.92
C ASN A 7 -19.39 13.31 -11.61
N ILE A 8 -19.84 12.71 -10.51
CA ILE A 8 -19.22 12.86 -9.19
C ILE A 8 -17.95 12.03 -9.25
N MET A 9 -16.81 12.71 -9.43
CA MET A 9 -15.51 12.05 -9.37
C MET A 9 -15.29 11.49 -7.97
N LYS A 10 -15.02 10.19 -7.92
CA LYS A 10 -14.80 9.42 -6.68
C LYS A 10 -13.31 9.21 -6.43
N VAL A 11 -12.96 8.92 -5.18
CA VAL A 11 -11.66 8.36 -4.83
C VAL A 11 -11.79 6.84 -4.76
N LEU A 12 -10.92 6.12 -5.49
CA LEU A 12 -10.82 4.66 -5.42
C LEU A 12 -9.78 4.29 -4.36
N ILE A 13 -10.17 3.49 -3.37
CA ILE A 13 -9.29 3.03 -2.31
C ILE A 13 -9.15 1.52 -2.41
N PHE A 14 -7.95 1.07 -2.78
CA PHE A 14 -7.61 -0.33 -2.70
C PHE A 14 -7.21 -0.69 -1.27
N THR A 15 -7.63 -1.86 -0.81
CA THR A 15 -7.24 -2.37 0.50
C THR A 15 -7.13 -3.87 0.46
N THR A 16 -6.21 -4.40 1.25
CA THR A 16 -6.01 -5.84 1.39
C THR A 16 -6.08 -6.18 2.88
N ARG A 17 -6.87 -7.19 3.23
CA ARG A 17 -6.82 -7.76 4.58
C ARG A 17 -5.50 -8.52 4.70
N GLN A 18 -4.54 -7.94 5.39
CA GLN A 18 -3.21 -8.52 5.55
C GLN A 18 -2.95 -8.92 7.00
N LEU A 19 -1.94 -9.78 7.12
CA LEU A 19 -1.20 -9.96 8.36
C LEU A 19 -0.91 -8.58 8.98
N CYS A 20 -0.61 -8.44 10.22
CA CYS A 20 -0.47 -7.18 10.96
C CYS A 20 -1.82 -6.57 11.40
N TYR A 21 -2.74 -7.45 11.84
CA TYR A 21 -3.98 -7.03 12.50
C TYR A 21 -4.88 -6.14 11.63
N ASN A 22 -4.86 -6.34 10.31
CA ASN A 22 -5.65 -5.56 9.34
C ASN A 22 -5.39 -4.03 9.39
N SER A 23 -4.19 -3.61 9.77
CA SER A 23 -3.87 -2.19 9.91
C SER A 23 -4.04 -1.41 8.59
N GLY A 24 -3.68 -1.99 7.45
CA GLY A 24 -3.89 -1.38 6.14
C GLY A 24 -5.38 -1.14 5.85
N TYR A 25 -6.24 -2.13 6.13
CA TYR A 25 -7.68 -2.00 6.02
C TYR A 25 -8.22 -0.89 6.93
N TYR A 26 -7.78 -0.86 8.19
CA TYR A 26 -8.18 0.18 9.13
C TYR A 26 -7.79 1.58 8.64
N PHE A 27 -6.54 1.79 8.22
CA PHE A 27 -6.10 3.09 7.70
C PHE A 27 -6.85 3.50 6.44
N ALA A 28 -7.09 2.58 5.51
CA ALA A 28 -7.85 2.84 4.30
C ALA A 28 -9.26 3.39 4.61
N HIS A 29 -9.98 2.71 5.51
CA HIS A 29 -11.32 3.14 5.90
C HIS A 29 -11.31 4.46 6.66
N ARG A 30 -10.36 4.67 7.59
CA ARG A 30 -10.27 5.94 8.34
C ARG A 30 -9.95 7.13 7.42
N ILE A 31 -9.06 6.96 6.45
CA ILE A 31 -8.78 8.00 5.47
C ILE A 31 -10.00 8.25 4.58
N GLY A 32 -10.67 7.19 4.13
CA GLY A 32 -11.89 7.34 3.33
C GLY A 32 -12.98 8.08 4.07
N GLU A 33 -13.25 7.77 5.34
CA GLU A 33 -14.21 8.50 6.18
C GLU A 33 -13.87 10.01 6.29
N GLU A 34 -12.58 10.37 6.36
CA GLU A 34 -12.19 11.78 6.39
C GLU A 34 -12.36 12.45 5.00
N ILE A 35 -12.11 11.72 3.91
CA ILE A 35 -12.37 12.19 2.54
C ILE A 35 -13.87 12.41 2.33
N GLU A 36 -14.71 11.49 2.80
CA GLU A 36 -16.18 11.60 2.70
C GLU A 36 -16.74 12.80 3.48
N LYS A 37 -16.13 13.17 4.60
CA LYS A 37 -16.49 14.40 5.34
C LYS A 37 -16.21 15.68 4.53
N LEU A 38 -15.31 15.61 3.53
CA LEU A 38 -15.06 16.70 2.59
C LEU A 38 -16.07 16.73 1.44
N GLY A 39 -17.03 15.80 1.42
CA GLY A 39 -18.05 15.70 0.37
C GLY A 39 -17.58 14.93 -0.87
N ILE A 40 -16.48 14.18 -0.77
CA ILE A 40 -15.94 13.36 -1.86
C ILE A 40 -16.32 11.90 -1.60
N GLU A 41 -16.96 11.25 -2.57
CA GLU A 41 -17.36 9.85 -2.44
C GLU A 41 -16.14 8.92 -2.56
N CYS A 42 -16.09 7.86 -1.72
CA CYS A 42 -15.06 6.84 -1.77
C CYS A 42 -15.64 5.50 -2.27
N GLU A 43 -14.95 4.87 -3.20
CA GLU A 43 -15.20 3.50 -3.65
C GLU A 43 -14.08 2.61 -3.14
N TYR A 44 -14.43 1.48 -2.51
CA TYR A 44 -13.47 0.57 -1.92
C TYR A 44 -13.36 -0.71 -2.74
N CYS A 45 -12.13 -1.13 -3.04
CA CYS A 45 -11.83 -2.43 -3.64
C CYS A 45 -11.03 -3.27 -2.63
N GLU A 46 -11.69 -4.26 -2.04
CA GLU A 46 -11.02 -5.20 -1.11
C GLU A 46 -10.39 -6.35 -1.90
N ILE A 47 -9.08 -6.34 -2.01
CA ILE A 47 -8.32 -7.41 -2.67
C ILE A 47 -8.14 -8.56 -1.67
N PRO A 48 -8.48 -9.81 -2.03
CA PRO A 48 -8.26 -10.97 -1.19
C PRO A 48 -6.79 -11.12 -0.78
N GLU A 49 -6.57 -11.60 0.45
CA GLU A 49 -5.22 -11.87 0.94
C GLU A 49 -4.50 -12.87 0.02
N ASN A 50 -3.26 -12.57 -0.33
CA ASN A 50 -2.42 -13.37 -1.24
C ASN A 50 -2.89 -13.44 -2.71
N ALA A 51 -3.95 -12.75 -3.10
CA ALA A 51 -4.41 -12.70 -4.48
C ALA A 51 -3.34 -12.11 -5.42
N ILE A 52 -2.57 -11.12 -4.94
CA ILE A 52 -1.41 -10.60 -5.66
C ILE A 52 -0.15 -11.20 -5.05
N PRO A 53 0.63 -12.00 -5.79
CA PRO A 53 1.83 -12.66 -5.28
C PRO A 53 2.80 -11.63 -4.68
N SER A 54 3.24 -11.86 -3.46
CA SER A 54 4.42 -11.19 -2.94
C SER A 54 5.60 -11.68 -3.76
N ALA A 55 6.27 -10.80 -4.52
CA ALA A 55 7.64 -11.09 -4.88
C ALA A 55 8.39 -11.15 -3.55
N GLY A 56 8.72 -12.35 -3.11
CA GLY A 56 9.59 -12.49 -1.95
C GLY A 56 10.85 -11.69 -2.24
N ILE A 57 11.35 -10.96 -1.24
CA ILE A 57 12.74 -10.56 -1.22
C ILE A 57 13.50 -11.87 -0.98
N GLN A 58 13.66 -12.68 -2.00
CA GLN A 58 14.72 -13.66 -2.06
C GLN A 58 15.95 -12.88 -2.52
N ILE A 59 16.75 -12.48 -1.54
CA ILE A 59 18.13 -12.11 -1.75
C ILE A 59 18.78 -13.35 -2.39
N ALA A 60 18.98 -13.32 -3.70
CA ALA A 60 19.55 -14.38 -4.53
C ALA A 60 18.56 -15.37 -5.20
N GLN A 61 17.71 -14.87 -6.10
CA GLN A 61 17.37 -15.65 -7.31
C GLN A 61 17.08 -14.68 -8.45
N PRO A 62 17.55 -14.98 -9.69
CA PRO A 62 17.31 -14.13 -10.83
C PRO A 62 15.79 -14.04 -11.10
N ALA A 63 15.37 -12.85 -11.52
CA ALA A 63 13.98 -12.42 -11.71
C ALA A 63 13.13 -13.26 -12.69
N ILE A 64 13.62 -14.41 -13.15
CA ILE A 64 13.05 -15.19 -14.25
C ILE A 64 12.11 -16.31 -13.75
N GLU A 65 12.18 -16.72 -12.47
CA GLU A 65 11.37 -17.86 -11.99
C GLU A 65 10.02 -17.49 -11.37
N ASN A 66 9.71 -16.21 -11.20
CA ASN A 66 8.39 -15.78 -10.66
C ASN A 66 7.39 -15.33 -11.75
N ALA A 67 7.70 -15.50 -13.01
CA ALA A 67 6.81 -15.22 -14.13
C ALA A 67 5.60 -16.18 -14.26
N GLY A 68 5.37 -17.04 -13.28
CA GLY A 68 4.36 -18.10 -13.36
C GLY A 68 3.27 -18.09 -12.28
N LYS A 69 3.21 -17.11 -11.40
CA LYS A 69 2.08 -16.96 -10.47
C LYS A 69 1.18 -15.84 -10.96
N SER A 70 0.10 -16.20 -11.64
CA SER A 70 -0.99 -15.32 -11.99
C SER A 70 -1.66 -14.76 -10.73
N VAL A 71 -2.30 -13.60 -10.87
CA VAL A 71 -3.29 -13.10 -9.92
C VAL A 71 -4.39 -14.16 -9.79
N ASP A 72 -5.00 -14.26 -8.61
CA ASP A 72 -6.15 -15.13 -8.40
C ASP A 72 -7.29 -14.71 -9.34
N GLU A 73 -7.99 -15.68 -9.97
CA GLU A 73 -9.03 -15.41 -10.98
C GLU A 73 -10.17 -14.51 -10.48
N GLU A 74 -10.53 -14.61 -9.20
CA GLU A 74 -11.58 -13.77 -8.62
C GLU A 74 -11.08 -12.33 -8.47
N ALA A 75 -9.84 -12.15 -7.99
CA ALA A 75 -9.20 -10.86 -7.88
C ALA A 75 -8.96 -10.22 -9.26
N GLU A 76 -8.59 -11.02 -10.27
CA GLU A 76 -8.41 -10.56 -11.64
C GLU A 76 -9.71 -9.96 -12.21
N LYS A 77 -10.82 -10.68 -12.13
CA LYS A 77 -12.15 -10.19 -12.58
C LYS A 77 -12.57 -8.91 -11.86
N MET A 78 -12.27 -8.84 -10.55
CA MET A 78 -12.56 -7.65 -9.76
C MET A 78 -11.74 -6.46 -10.25
N LEU A 79 -10.43 -6.65 -10.44
CA LEU A 79 -9.51 -5.61 -10.92
C LEU A 79 -9.86 -5.16 -12.35
N GLU A 80 -10.20 -6.08 -13.25
CA GLU A 80 -10.65 -5.78 -14.62
C GLU A 80 -11.82 -4.80 -14.65
N SER A 81 -12.71 -4.86 -13.65
CA SER A 81 -13.89 -3.99 -13.58
C SER A 81 -13.56 -2.50 -13.46
N TYR A 82 -12.31 -2.14 -13.13
CA TYR A 82 -11.84 -0.75 -12.99
C TYR A 82 -11.14 -0.21 -14.24
N ILE A 83 -10.78 -1.08 -15.19
CA ILE A 83 -10.09 -0.66 -16.42
C ILE A 83 -10.95 0.34 -17.20
N GLY A 84 -10.34 1.45 -17.61
CA GLY A 84 -10.99 2.51 -18.38
C GLY A 84 -11.92 3.42 -17.57
N LYS A 85 -12.07 3.19 -16.26
CA LYS A 85 -12.80 4.12 -15.38
C LYS A 85 -11.95 5.33 -15.01
N GLU A 86 -12.61 6.43 -14.68
CA GLU A 86 -12.02 7.69 -14.24
C GLU A 86 -12.29 7.90 -12.74
N TYR A 87 -11.24 8.28 -11.99
CA TYR A 87 -11.32 8.61 -10.58
C TYR A 87 -10.52 9.89 -10.28
N LEU A 88 -10.89 10.58 -9.20
CA LEU A 88 -10.14 11.74 -8.70
C LEU A 88 -8.74 11.33 -8.23
N ALA A 89 -8.64 10.19 -7.59
CA ALA A 89 -7.40 9.60 -7.11
C ALA A 89 -7.58 8.10 -6.84
N ILE A 90 -6.47 7.37 -6.88
CA ILE A 90 -6.36 6.00 -6.41
C ILE A 90 -5.45 5.98 -5.19
N LEU A 91 -5.87 5.36 -4.09
CA LEU A 91 -5.10 5.22 -2.85
C LEU A 91 -4.86 3.75 -2.54
N ASP A 92 -3.66 3.40 -2.05
CA ASP A 92 -3.35 2.08 -1.48
C ASP A 92 -2.20 2.19 -0.48
N PHE A 93 -2.03 1.17 0.36
CA PHE A 93 -1.04 1.11 1.45
C PHE A 93 -0.06 -0.03 1.21
N ASN A 94 1.24 0.27 1.18
CA ASN A 94 2.28 -0.73 0.88
C ASN A 94 1.92 -1.57 -0.36
N SER A 95 1.41 -0.90 -1.38
CA SER A 95 0.75 -1.49 -2.53
C SER A 95 1.63 -2.47 -3.29
N LYS A 96 1.01 -3.54 -3.78
CA LYS A 96 1.61 -4.46 -4.76
C LYS A 96 1.11 -4.20 -6.18
N LEU A 97 0.06 -3.39 -6.33
CA LEU A 97 -0.60 -3.09 -7.60
C LEU A 97 0.33 -2.50 -8.68
N PRO A 98 1.35 -1.66 -8.34
CA PRO A 98 2.25 -1.12 -9.35
C PRO A 98 2.93 -2.17 -10.23
N ARG A 99 3.05 -3.42 -9.76
CA ARG A 99 3.69 -4.51 -10.49
C ARG A 99 2.75 -5.26 -11.44
N LEU A 100 1.46 -4.98 -11.40
CA LEU A 100 0.50 -5.64 -12.27
C LEU A 100 0.63 -5.08 -13.69
N ILE A 101 0.79 -6.00 -14.64
CA ILE A 101 0.97 -5.71 -16.06
C ILE A 101 -0.15 -6.41 -16.81
N LEU A 102 -0.78 -5.70 -17.74
CA LEU A 102 -1.79 -6.22 -18.65
C LEU A 102 -1.15 -6.99 -19.81
N ASP A 103 -1.95 -7.68 -20.61
CA ASP A 103 -1.50 -8.49 -21.75
C ASP A 103 -0.75 -7.68 -22.82
N ASP A 104 -1.00 -6.38 -22.90
CA ASP A 104 -0.32 -5.44 -23.81
C ASP A 104 0.98 -4.84 -23.22
N GLU A 105 1.47 -5.41 -22.14
CA GLU A 105 2.66 -4.96 -21.39
C GLU A 105 2.51 -3.59 -20.69
N SER A 106 1.32 -2.99 -20.69
CA SER A 106 1.05 -1.77 -19.95
C SER A 106 0.81 -2.04 -18.46
N TYR A 107 1.07 -1.06 -17.60
CA TYR A 107 0.74 -1.18 -16.18
C TYR A 107 -0.77 -1.11 -15.95
N TYR A 108 -1.29 -2.01 -15.13
CA TYR A 108 -2.70 -2.02 -14.74
C TYR A 108 -3.19 -0.66 -14.22
N LEU A 109 -2.42 -0.04 -13.31
CA LEU A 109 -2.81 1.25 -12.74
C LEU A 109 -2.85 2.38 -13.78
N ASP A 110 -2.11 2.26 -14.88
CA ASP A 110 -2.15 3.22 -15.98
C ASP A 110 -3.38 3.06 -16.89
N SER A 111 -4.13 1.96 -16.74
CA SER A 111 -5.40 1.73 -17.43
C SER A 111 -6.59 2.39 -16.74
N ILE A 112 -6.41 2.90 -15.54
CA ILE A 112 -7.40 3.65 -14.78
C ILE A 112 -7.02 5.14 -14.89
N ASP A 113 -7.96 5.99 -15.30
CA ASP A 113 -7.67 7.43 -15.45
C ASP A 113 -7.71 8.14 -14.10
N ALA A 114 -6.60 8.04 -13.37
CA ALA A 114 -6.42 8.67 -12.07
C ALA A 114 -4.94 8.74 -11.65
N PRO A 115 -4.53 9.73 -10.83
CA PRO A 115 -3.26 9.68 -10.12
C PRO A 115 -3.28 8.60 -9.03
N PHE A 116 -2.19 7.82 -8.95
CA PHE A 116 -2.02 6.77 -7.95
C PHE A 116 -1.13 7.24 -6.81
N TYR A 117 -1.62 7.12 -5.59
CA TYR A 117 -0.94 7.48 -4.35
C TYR A 117 -0.70 6.23 -3.50
N ASN A 118 0.57 5.88 -3.29
CA ASN A 118 0.99 4.75 -2.47
C ASN A 118 1.49 5.23 -1.10
N PHE A 119 0.83 4.81 -0.04
CA PHE A 119 1.26 5.06 1.34
C PHE A 119 2.29 4.02 1.76
N ILE A 120 3.57 4.41 1.78
CA ILE A 120 4.69 3.58 2.19
C ILE A 120 4.88 3.70 3.70
N LEU A 121 4.38 2.72 4.43
CA LEU A 121 4.41 2.68 5.90
C LEU A 121 5.69 2.05 6.43
N ASP A 122 6.28 1.12 5.68
CA ASP A 122 7.53 0.44 6.01
C ASP A 122 8.73 1.13 5.35
N HIS A 123 9.94 0.61 5.62
CA HIS A 123 11.14 1.13 4.96
C HIS A 123 11.06 0.93 3.43
N PRO A 124 11.33 1.95 2.60
CA PRO A 124 11.16 1.89 1.14
C PRO A 124 11.91 0.75 0.45
N LEU A 125 13.02 0.29 1.04
CA LEU A 125 13.78 -0.84 0.50
C LEU A 125 12.95 -2.12 0.39
N TYR A 126 11.98 -2.34 1.30
CA TYR A 126 11.07 -3.48 1.22
C TYR A 126 10.07 -3.38 0.06
N HIS A 127 9.89 -2.18 -0.47
CA HIS A 127 8.98 -1.85 -1.56
C HIS A 127 9.70 -1.53 -2.88
N HIS A 128 10.98 -1.89 -3.00
CA HIS A 128 11.79 -1.60 -4.20
C HIS A 128 11.08 -2.05 -5.48
N SER A 129 10.54 -3.27 -5.52
CA SER A 129 9.89 -3.82 -6.71
C SER A 129 8.64 -3.06 -7.16
N THR A 130 7.96 -2.37 -6.25
CA THR A 130 6.78 -1.54 -6.55
C THR A 130 7.15 -0.10 -6.81
N LEU A 131 8.14 0.43 -6.09
CA LEU A 131 8.62 1.80 -6.27
C LEU A 131 9.38 1.97 -7.59
N ASP A 132 9.99 0.91 -8.12
CA ASP A 132 10.71 0.97 -9.40
C ASP A 132 9.81 0.91 -10.64
N CYS A 133 8.51 0.64 -10.48
CA CYS A 133 7.54 0.63 -11.57
C CYS A 133 7.32 2.03 -12.14
N LYS A 134 7.33 2.16 -13.47
CA LYS A 134 7.31 3.46 -14.19
C LYS A 134 5.89 3.88 -14.57
N LEU A 135 4.99 3.95 -13.58
CA LEU A 135 3.62 4.42 -13.81
C LEU A 135 3.59 5.89 -14.26
N LYS A 136 2.60 6.24 -15.10
CA LYS A 136 2.44 7.62 -15.62
C LYS A 136 2.18 8.65 -14.54
N ASN A 137 1.37 8.30 -13.54
CA ASN A 137 0.89 9.22 -12.50
C ASN A 137 1.14 8.65 -11.11
N TYR A 138 2.39 8.33 -10.77
CA TYR A 138 2.79 7.74 -9.50
C TYR A 138 3.20 8.81 -8.49
N TYR A 139 2.57 8.78 -7.32
CA TYR A 139 2.87 9.59 -6.14
C TYR A 139 3.07 8.68 -4.93
N ALA A 140 3.88 9.12 -3.96
CA ALA A 140 4.10 8.35 -2.73
C ALA A 140 3.92 9.22 -1.50
N PHE A 141 3.42 8.61 -0.44
CA PHE A 141 3.44 9.15 0.92
C PHE A 141 4.35 8.29 1.78
N SER A 142 5.09 8.89 2.71
CA SER A 142 5.82 8.17 3.73
C SER A 142 5.79 8.90 5.07
N ILE A 143 5.94 8.13 6.15
CA ILE A 143 5.84 8.66 7.53
C ILE A 143 7.15 9.27 8.02
N ASP A 144 8.26 9.00 7.34
CA ASP A 144 9.60 9.41 7.76
C ASP A 144 10.27 10.28 6.67
N GLU A 145 10.89 11.38 7.08
CA GLU A 145 11.57 12.32 6.18
C GLU A 145 12.72 11.66 5.41
N ASN A 146 13.49 10.77 6.06
CA ASN A 146 14.59 10.08 5.39
C ASN A 146 14.08 9.07 4.37
N HIS A 147 12.94 8.43 4.63
CA HIS A 147 12.26 7.58 3.67
C HIS A 147 11.80 8.38 2.45
N CYS A 148 11.25 9.58 2.65
CA CYS A 148 10.89 10.47 1.55
C CYS A 148 12.12 10.83 0.71
N LYS A 149 13.22 11.23 1.33
CA LYS A 149 14.49 11.53 0.65
C LYS A 149 15.05 10.31 -0.08
N TYR A 150 14.95 9.12 0.53
CA TYR A 150 15.34 7.88 -0.12
C TYR A 150 14.54 7.64 -1.39
N ILE A 151 13.20 7.72 -1.32
CA ILE A 151 12.32 7.52 -2.48
C ILE A 151 12.65 8.54 -3.58
N GLN A 152 12.77 9.84 -3.24
CA GLN A 152 13.11 10.89 -4.19
C GLN A 152 14.44 10.66 -4.91
N ASN A 153 15.44 10.18 -4.18
CA ASN A 153 16.79 9.98 -4.73
C ASN A 153 16.90 8.74 -5.61
N PHE A 154 16.23 7.65 -5.24
CA PHE A 154 16.37 6.36 -5.92
C PHE A 154 15.27 6.07 -6.95
N TYR A 155 14.11 6.76 -6.85
CA TYR A 155 12.96 6.58 -7.76
C TYR A 155 12.50 7.93 -8.35
N PRO A 156 13.35 8.60 -9.16
CA PRO A 156 13.06 9.96 -9.65
C PRO A 156 11.88 10.05 -10.63
N HIS A 157 11.34 8.91 -11.08
CA HIS A 157 10.13 8.85 -11.91
C HIS A 157 8.85 9.04 -11.09
N ILE A 158 8.88 8.86 -9.77
CA ILE A 158 7.76 9.17 -8.88
C ILE A 158 7.60 10.69 -8.84
N LYS A 159 6.42 11.18 -9.26
CA LYS A 159 6.19 12.61 -9.52
C LYS A 159 6.35 13.49 -8.28
N ALA A 160 5.90 13.00 -7.14
CA ALA A 160 6.15 13.66 -5.86
C ALA A 160 6.09 12.65 -4.70
N VAL A 161 6.82 12.96 -3.65
CA VAL A 161 6.84 12.21 -2.40
C VAL A 161 6.53 13.16 -1.25
N TYR A 162 5.50 12.84 -0.50
CA TYR A 162 5.02 13.67 0.60
C TYR A 162 5.26 12.99 1.93
N GLN A 163 5.75 13.75 2.89
CA GLN A 163 5.78 13.29 4.27
C GLN A 163 4.40 13.46 4.91
N VAL A 164 3.90 12.41 5.56
CA VAL A 164 2.66 12.43 6.33
C VAL A 164 2.92 11.93 7.74
N ALA A 165 2.40 12.62 8.73
CA ALA A 165 2.47 12.14 10.10
C ALA A 165 1.41 11.06 10.32
N LEU A 166 1.77 9.97 11.00
CA LEU A 166 0.78 9.07 11.57
C LEU A 166 0.06 9.79 12.70
N GLY A 167 -1.22 10.08 12.50
CA GLY A 167 -2.09 10.61 13.53
C GLY A 167 -2.42 9.55 14.58
N ALA A 168 -2.69 9.99 15.81
CA ALA A 168 -3.32 9.16 16.82
C ALA A 168 -4.80 9.51 16.91
N GLU A 169 -5.66 8.50 16.86
CA GLU A 169 -7.07 8.71 17.10
C GLU A 169 -7.34 8.84 18.61
N ASN A 170 -8.18 9.78 18.98
CA ASN A 170 -8.61 9.93 20.37
C ASN A 170 -9.77 8.95 20.65
N VAL A 171 -9.42 7.70 20.91
CA VAL A 171 -10.38 6.58 21.09
C VAL A 171 -10.96 6.57 22.52
N ILE A 172 -10.33 7.26 23.46
CA ILE A 172 -10.70 7.22 24.87
C ILE A 172 -11.26 8.58 25.28
N SER A 173 -12.55 8.63 25.64
CA SER A 173 -13.13 9.76 26.34
C SER A 173 -12.41 9.96 27.68
N LEU A 174 -12.06 11.22 28.00
CA LEU A 174 -11.43 11.57 29.29
C LEU A 174 -12.26 11.10 30.48
N GLU A 175 -13.57 10.95 30.31
CA GLU A 175 -14.51 10.45 31.31
C GLU A 175 -14.32 8.96 31.65
N ASN A 176 -13.70 8.20 30.76
CA ASN A 176 -13.45 6.76 30.92
C ASN A 176 -12.00 6.43 31.27
N LEU A 177 -11.19 7.40 31.68
CA LEU A 177 -9.83 7.16 32.13
C LEU A 177 -9.84 6.35 33.42
N GLN A 178 -9.56 5.06 33.30
CA GLN A 178 -9.28 4.22 34.46
C GLN A 178 -7.98 4.65 35.14
N GLU A 179 -7.85 4.36 36.43
CA GLU A 179 -6.62 4.61 37.16
C GLU A 179 -5.41 3.98 36.45
N LYS A 180 -4.41 4.81 36.15
CA LYS A 180 -3.21 4.37 35.42
C LYS A 180 -2.43 3.35 36.23
N LYS A 181 -2.29 2.14 35.74
CA LYS A 181 -1.38 1.15 36.30
C LYS A 181 0.06 1.61 36.13
N LYS A 182 0.88 1.49 37.17
CA LYS A 182 2.32 1.72 37.11
C LYS A 182 2.99 0.51 36.39
N SER A 183 2.78 0.39 35.09
CA SER A 183 3.31 -0.70 34.27
C SER A 183 3.79 -0.15 32.94
N ILE A 184 4.81 -0.79 32.36
CA ILE A 184 5.30 -0.52 31.02
C ILE A 184 4.77 -1.65 30.14
N LEU A 185 3.99 -1.30 29.10
CA LEU A 185 3.56 -2.24 28.08
C LEU A 185 4.51 -2.10 26.88
N ILE A 186 5.18 -3.19 26.54
CA ILE A 186 5.98 -3.28 25.30
C ILE A 186 5.15 -4.09 24.29
N MET A 187 4.73 -3.46 23.21
CA MET A 187 4.02 -4.10 22.12
C MET A 187 4.98 -4.27 20.94
N GLY A 188 4.99 -5.46 20.37
CA GLY A 188 5.82 -5.76 19.21
C GLY A 188 5.81 -7.24 18.88
N THR A 189 6.30 -7.57 17.67
CA THR A 189 6.51 -8.96 17.29
C THR A 189 7.86 -9.41 17.83
N TYR A 190 7.84 -10.32 18.81
CA TYR A 190 9.09 -10.96 19.24
C TYR A 190 9.59 -11.91 18.16
N ARG A 191 10.80 -11.68 17.69
CA ARG A 191 11.52 -12.62 16.83
C ARG A 191 12.76 -13.08 17.59
N ASN A 192 12.91 -14.39 17.73
CA ASN A 192 14.09 -14.94 18.39
C ASN A 192 15.35 -14.59 17.59
N PRO A 193 16.27 -13.78 18.14
CA PRO A 193 17.47 -13.35 17.43
C PRO A 193 18.41 -14.52 17.08
N ASP A 194 18.37 -15.61 17.82
CA ASP A 194 19.24 -16.77 17.61
C ASP A 194 19.02 -17.45 16.25
N ILE A 195 17.80 -17.37 15.70
CA ILE A 195 17.47 -17.91 14.39
C ILE A 195 18.23 -17.14 13.31
N TYR A 196 18.28 -15.80 13.42
CA TYR A 196 18.97 -14.95 12.47
C TYR A 196 20.48 -15.00 12.65
N MET A 197 20.97 -15.07 13.89
CA MET A 197 22.39 -15.21 14.18
C MET A 197 22.96 -16.50 13.59
N LYS A 198 22.22 -17.63 13.67
CA LYS A 198 22.63 -18.88 13.02
C LYS A 198 22.73 -18.75 11.50
N GLN A 199 21.79 -18.02 10.86
CA GLN A 199 21.83 -17.78 9.42
C GLN A 199 23.03 -16.90 9.03
N ILE A 200 23.29 -15.82 9.79
CA ILE A 200 24.43 -14.93 9.55
C ILE A 200 25.75 -15.70 9.74
N LEU A 201 25.88 -16.47 10.79
CA LEU A 201 27.08 -17.27 11.05
C LEU A 201 27.32 -18.35 9.99
N SER A 202 26.27 -18.92 9.42
CA SER A 202 26.41 -19.87 8.31
C SER A 202 26.92 -19.22 7.02
N LEU A 203 26.66 -17.92 6.83
CA LEU A 203 27.17 -17.16 5.69
C LEU A 203 28.61 -16.68 5.84
N ILE A 204 29.12 -16.61 7.08
CA ILE A 204 30.49 -16.14 7.37
C ILE A 204 31.49 -17.31 7.32
N HIS A 205 31.02 -18.55 7.34
CA HIS A 205 31.86 -19.76 7.29
C HIS A 205 32.04 -20.35 5.89
N ILE A 206 31.96 -19.53 4.86
CA ILE A 206 32.34 -19.94 3.48
C ILE A 206 33.78 -19.55 3.19
#